data_05765ec77b1a4cf7fc10e2dbcf6639e7
#
_entry.id   05765ec77b1a4cf7fc10e2dbcf6639e7
#
_cell.length_a   1.000
_cell.length_b   1.000
_cell.length_c   1.000
_cell.angle_alpha   90.00
_cell.angle_beta   90.00
_cell.angle_gamma   90.00
#
_symmetry.space_group_name_H-M   'P 1'
#
loop_
_entity.id
_entity.type
_entity.pdbx_description
1 polymer ?
#
loop_
_entity_poly.entity_id
_entity_poly.type
_entity_poly.pdbx_seq_one_letter_code
_entity_poly.pdbx_strand_id
1 'polypeptide(L)'
;ASPLHKVAYTRYAKHALDQGIPIGGGAWRESEWYVPPTEEPPDRPPRLQDEQCVAPGQQSKRGRGGSERSRIALLHALANIEQWAIDLAWDIVARGPRLSVRHMQSGDTERPDMPLPRAYFADFCQMALDEAKHFTLLQQRLVDMGSFFGALPVHHGLWDSAVETREDLCARLSIIHLVHEARGLDVNPLTIEKFRAAGDARSVDSLTTIHLDEITHVST
;
A
#
# COMPACT_ATOMS: atom_id res chain seq x y z
N ALA A 1 9.12 -5.47 11.09
CA ALA A 1 10.18 -5.13 10.13
C ALA A 1 10.32 -3.62 10.01
N SER A 2 11.53 -3.12 9.72
CA SER A 2 11.69 -1.69 9.42
C SER A 2 11.11 -1.37 8.04
N PRO A 3 10.71 -0.11 7.78
CA PRO A 3 10.23 0.31 6.47
C PRO A 3 11.19 -0.06 5.31
N LEU A 4 12.49 0.13 5.51
CA LEU A 4 13.50 -0.20 4.50
C LEU A 4 13.64 -1.71 4.28
N HIS A 5 13.44 -2.54 5.31
CA HIS A 5 13.39 -4.00 5.14
C HIS A 5 12.17 -4.40 4.30
N LYS A 6 11.00 -3.78 4.50
CA LYS A 6 9.81 -4.05 3.66
C LYS A 6 10.08 -3.71 2.19
N VAL A 7 10.70 -2.57 1.92
CA VAL A 7 11.13 -2.20 0.55
C VAL A 7 12.08 -3.25 -0.04
N ALA A 8 13.10 -3.68 0.72
CA ALA A 8 14.07 -4.67 0.26
C ALA A 8 13.42 -6.03 -0.02
N TYR A 9 12.55 -6.50 0.89
CA TYR A 9 11.81 -7.77 0.70
C TYR A 9 10.84 -7.71 -0.46
N THR A 10 10.16 -6.57 -0.67
CA THR A 10 9.27 -6.37 -1.82
C THR A 10 10.03 -6.50 -3.14
N ARG A 11 11.18 -5.83 -3.26
CA ARG A 11 12.04 -5.94 -4.45
C ARG A 11 12.52 -7.37 -4.69
N TYR A 12 12.94 -8.06 -3.63
CA TYR A 12 13.37 -9.45 -3.72
C TYR A 12 12.22 -10.38 -4.15
N ALA A 13 11.07 -10.26 -3.53
CA ALA A 13 9.91 -11.11 -3.81
C ALA A 13 9.38 -10.89 -5.25
N LYS A 14 9.29 -9.62 -5.70
CA LYS A 14 8.92 -9.33 -7.10
C LYS A 14 9.92 -9.92 -8.09
N HIS A 15 11.22 -9.76 -7.83
CA HIS A 15 12.24 -10.37 -8.67
C HIS A 15 12.13 -11.91 -8.71
N ALA A 16 11.90 -12.55 -7.56
CA ALA A 16 11.71 -14.01 -7.50
C ALA A 16 10.47 -14.45 -8.32
N LEU A 17 9.36 -13.71 -8.21
CA LEU A 17 8.15 -13.97 -8.99
C LEU A 17 8.43 -13.88 -10.50
N ASP A 18 9.18 -12.87 -10.94
CA ASP A 18 9.55 -12.67 -12.35
C ASP A 18 10.42 -13.81 -12.87
N GLN A 19 11.18 -14.47 -12.00
CA GLN A 19 11.94 -15.69 -12.30
C GLN A 19 11.08 -16.97 -12.21
N GLY A 20 9.78 -16.86 -11.99
CA GLY A 20 8.87 -18.00 -11.87
C GLY A 20 8.93 -18.72 -10.52
N ILE A 21 9.58 -18.12 -9.50
CA ILE A 21 9.66 -18.70 -8.15
C ILE A 21 8.35 -18.36 -7.41
N PRO A 22 7.66 -19.34 -6.80
CA PRO A 22 6.46 -19.08 -6.01
C PRO A 22 6.75 -18.21 -4.78
N ILE A 23 5.79 -17.34 -4.42
CA ILE A 23 5.91 -16.45 -3.28
C ILE A 23 5.48 -17.19 -2.01
N GLY A 24 6.18 -16.92 -0.89
CA GLY A 24 5.75 -17.32 0.45
C GLY A 24 5.60 -18.83 0.67
N GLY A 25 6.30 -19.66 -0.07
CA GLY A 25 6.23 -21.13 0.07
C GLY A 25 5.01 -21.77 -0.61
N GLY A 26 4.21 -20.98 -1.34
CA GLY A 26 3.14 -21.53 -2.19
C GLY A 26 3.69 -22.28 -3.42
N ALA A 27 2.80 -22.78 -4.26
CA ALA A 27 3.14 -23.50 -5.49
C ALA A 27 2.24 -23.06 -6.65
N TRP A 28 2.79 -23.13 -7.88
CA TRP A 28 2.01 -22.99 -9.11
C TRP A 28 1.50 -24.35 -9.54
N ARG A 29 0.20 -24.45 -9.80
CA ARG A 29 -0.39 -25.63 -10.48
C ARG A 29 -0.63 -25.27 -11.94
N GLU A 30 -0.23 -26.17 -12.83
CA GLU A 30 -0.46 -26.04 -14.28
C GLU A 30 0.04 -24.70 -14.85
N SER A 31 1.06 -24.10 -14.21
CA SER A 31 1.66 -22.79 -14.51
C SER A 31 0.71 -21.57 -14.45
N GLU A 32 -0.58 -21.75 -14.23
CA GLU A 32 -1.59 -20.67 -14.27
C GLU A 32 -2.22 -20.39 -12.91
N TRP A 33 -2.21 -21.35 -11.98
CA TRP A 33 -2.92 -21.23 -10.71
C TRP A 33 -1.98 -21.31 -9.51
N TYR A 34 -2.20 -20.43 -8.55
CA TYR A 34 -1.41 -20.39 -7.33
C TYR A 34 -2.10 -21.17 -6.20
N VAL A 35 -1.34 -22.02 -5.53
CA VAL A 35 -1.74 -22.70 -4.31
C VAL A 35 -1.06 -22.00 -3.14
N PRO A 36 -1.80 -21.34 -2.23
CA PRO A 36 -1.24 -20.65 -1.10
C PRO A 36 -0.58 -21.62 -0.12
N PRO A 37 0.39 -21.15 0.70
CA PRO A 37 0.94 -21.93 1.80
C PRO A 37 -0.15 -22.21 2.83
N THR A 38 0.05 -23.25 3.65
CA THR A 38 -0.89 -23.63 4.72
C THR A 38 -0.88 -22.68 5.91
N GLU A 39 0.21 -21.92 6.08
CA GLU A 39 0.37 -20.95 7.16
C GLU A 39 -0.53 -19.74 6.94
N GLU A 40 -1.24 -19.35 8.00
CA GLU A 40 -2.08 -18.14 7.99
C GLU A 40 -1.21 -16.89 8.04
N PRO A 41 -1.53 -15.85 7.22
CA PRO A 41 -0.87 -14.56 7.34
C PRO A 41 -1.22 -13.92 8.70
N PRO A 42 -0.31 -13.11 9.28
CA PRO A 42 -0.55 -12.45 10.56
C PRO A 42 -1.75 -11.50 10.48
N ASP A 43 -2.48 -11.35 11.59
CA ASP A 43 -3.63 -10.43 11.65
C ASP A 43 -3.25 -8.98 11.34
N ARG A 44 -2.00 -8.62 11.63
CA ARG A 44 -1.44 -7.30 11.37
C ARG A 44 0.05 -7.39 11.07
N PRO A 45 0.53 -6.68 10.05
CA PRO A 45 1.95 -6.63 9.75
C PRO A 45 2.71 -5.87 10.86
N PRO A 46 3.89 -6.36 11.29
CA PRO A 46 4.70 -5.68 12.31
C PRO A 46 5.26 -4.37 11.76
N ARG A 47 5.18 -3.30 12.56
CA ARG A 47 5.72 -1.97 12.23
C ARG A 47 6.54 -1.40 13.39
N LEU A 48 7.65 -0.73 13.10
CA LEU A 48 8.48 -0.06 14.12
C LEU A 48 7.79 1.18 14.72
N GLN A 49 6.87 1.80 13.95
CA GLN A 49 6.17 3.02 14.35
C GLN A 49 4.93 2.77 15.21
N ASP A 50 4.66 1.53 15.60
CA ASP A 50 3.48 1.20 16.42
C ASP A 50 3.47 1.94 17.76
N GLU A 51 4.65 2.18 18.36
CA GLU A 51 4.80 2.96 19.60
C GLU A 51 4.49 4.45 19.43
N GLN A 52 4.55 4.97 18.21
CA GLN A 52 4.27 6.37 17.87
C GLN A 52 2.89 6.57 17.25
N CYS A 53 2.05 5.55 17.32
CA CYS A 53 0.73 5.60 16.74
C CYS A 53 -0.25 6.39 17.61
N VAL A 54 -1.00 7.26 16.96
CA VAL A 54 -2.10 8.02 17.58
C VAL A 54 -3.41 7.70 16.84
N ALA A 55 -4.54 7.92 17.52
CA ALA A 55 -5.83 7.72 16.89
C ALA A 55 -6.02 8.67 15.67
N PRO A 56 -6.75 8.25 14.64
CA PRO A 56 -7.09 9.13 13.52
C PRO A 56 -7.69 10.45 14.01
N GLY A 57 -7.17 11.57 13.51
CA GLY A 57 -7.59 12.92 13.93
C GLY A 57 -6.85 13.49 15.15
N GLN A 58 -6.10 12.71 15.91
CA GLN A 58 -5.26 13.21 17.03
C GLN A 58 -3.88 13.68 16.60
N GLN A 59 -3.52 13.51 15.33
CA GLN A 59 -2.28 14.06 14.79
C GLN A 59 -2.30 15.59 14.84
N SER A 60 -1.15 16.20 15.10
CA SER A 60 -0.99 17.66 14.98
C SER A 60 -1.42 18.12 13.57
N LYS A 61 -2.09 19.28 13.50
CA LYS A 61 -2.53 19.85 12.20
C LYS A 61 -1.33 19.96 11.26
N ARG A 62 -1.41 19.32 10.10
CA ARG A 62 -0.33 19.29 9.09
C ARG A 62 -0.06 20.64 8.44
N GLY A 63 -0.94 21.62 8.63
CA GLY A 63 -0.87 22.93 7.97
C GLY A 63 -1.22 22.85 6.48
N ARG A 64 -0.98 23.95 5.76
CA ARG A 64 -1.34 24.10 4.34
C ARG A 64 -0.14 23.96 3.38
N GLY A 65 1.04 23.53 3.85
CA GLY A 65 2.23 23.37 3.03
C GLY A 65 3.08 24.63 2.85
N GLY A 66 2.66 25.78 3.37
CA GLY A 66 3.39 27.05 3.19
C GLY A 66 4.72 27.13 3.96
N SER A 67 4.85 26.50 5.13
CA SER A 67 6.11 26.41 5.86
C SER A 67 6.82 25.07 5.60
N GLU A 68 8.13 25.04 5.75
CA GLU A 68 8.93 23.81 5.63
C GLU A 68 8.43 22.71 6.59
N ARG A 69 8.19 23.08 7.86
CA ARG A 69 7.61 22.17 8.84
C ARG A 69 6.28 21.55 8.37
N SER A 70 5.42 22.35 7.73
CA SER A 70 4.15 21.86 7.18
C SER A 70 4.36 20.92 5.99
N ARG A 71 5.34 21.21 5.13
CA ARG A 71 5.69 20.31 4.01
C ARG A 71 6.28 18.99 4.49
N ILE A 72 7.18 19.01 5.47
CA ILE A 72 7.70 17.80 6.13
C ILE A 72 6.54 16.97 6.69
N ALA A 73 5.58 17.58 7.39
CA ALA A 73 4.43 16.86 7.96
C ALA A 73 3.52 16.24 6.86
N LEU A 74 3.37 16.90 5.72
CA LEU A 74 2.64 16.36 4.58
C LEU A 74 3.37 15.15 3.96
N LEU A 75 4.67 15.30 3.66
CA LEU A 75 5.49 14.21 3.11
C LEU A 75 5.56 13.01 4.05
N HIS A 76 5.70 13.24 5.36
CA HIS A 76 5.71 12.18 6.36
C HIS A 76 4.39 11.41 6.41
N ALA A 77 3.27 12.13 6.31
CA ALA A 77 1.96 11.51 6.28
C ALA A 77 1.73 10.68 5.00
N LEU A 78 2.18 11.17 3.84
CA LEU A 78 2.15 10.40 2.60
C LEU A 78 3.05 9.15 2.72
N ALA A 79 4.29 9.29 3.20
CA ALA A 79 5.16 8.14 3.42
C ALA A 79 4.54 7.07 4.35
N ASN A 80 3.70 7.46 5.32
CA ASN A 80 2.95 6.50 6.13
C ASN A 80 1.85 5.78 5.31
N ILE A 81 1.20 6.46 4.38
CA ILE A 81 0.22 5.86 3.46
C ILE A 81 0.92 4.82 2.58
N GLU A 82 2.02 5.18 1.92
CA GLU A 82 2.78 4.25 1.07
C GLU A 82 3.27 3.01 1.84
N GLN A 83 3.70 3.19 3.10
CA GLN A 83 4.06 2.05 3.95
C GLN A 83 2.88 1.12 4.25
N TRP A 84 1.67 1.65 4.40
CA TRP A 84 0.48 0.83 4.50
C TRP A 84 0.10 0.19 3.18
N ALA A 85 0.23 0.91 2.06
CA ALA A 85 -0.06 0.39 0.74
C ALA A 85 0.82 -0.82 0.38
N ILE A 86 2.13 -0.78 0.72
CA ILE A 86 3.02 -1.96 0.61
C ILE A 86 2.45 -3.14 1.41
N ASP A 87 2.08 -2.91 2.68
CA ASP A 87 1.55 -3.97 3.54
C ASP A 87 0.22 -4.52 3.02
N LEU A 88 -0.66 -3.67 2.50
CA LEU A 88 -1.96 -4.05 1.96
C LEU A 88 -1.85 -4.84 0.66
N ALA A 89 -0.94 -4.46 -0.23
CA ALA A 89 -0.66 -5.21 -1.44
C ALA A 89 -0.12 -6.62 -1.13
N TRP A 90 0.74 -6.76 -0.13
CA TRP A 90 1.19 -8.07 0.34
C TRP A 90 0.12 -8.85 1.11
N ASP A 91 -0.72 -8.16 1.86
CA ASP A 91 -1.81 -8.80 2.61
C ASP A 91 -2.83 -9.43 1.65
N ILE A 92 -3.19 -8.76 0.57
CA ILE A 92 -4.13 -9.32 -0.42
C ILE A 92 -3.50 -10.45 -1.24
N VAL A 93 -2.20 -10.43 -1.51
CA VAL A 93 -1.46 -11.55 -2.08
C VAL A 93 -1.53 -12.79 -1.17
N ALA A 94 -1.37 -12.59 0.14
CA ALA A 94 -1.35 -13.67 1.11
C ALA A 94 -2.76 -14.17 1.49
N ARG A 95 -3.74 -13.27 1.62
CA ARG A 95 -5.11 -13.60 2.06
C ARG A 95 -6.07 -13.88 0.91
N GLY A 96 -5.90 -13.21 -0.24
CA GLY A 96 -6.83 -13.29 -1.36
C GLY A 96 -7.26 -14.72 -1.70
N PRO A 97 -6.34 -15.69 -1.78
CA PRO A 97 -6.71 -17.09 -2.04
C PRO A 97 -7.59 -17.75 -0.98
N ARG A 98 -7.69 -17.17 0.22
CA ARG A 98 -8.47 -17.69 1.35
C ARG A 98 -9.75 -16.91 1.61
N LEU A 99 -9.90 -15.73 0.96
CA LEU A 99 -11.07 -14.92 1.15
C LEU A 99 -12.26 -15.48 0.39
N SER A 100 -13.43 -15.47 1.02
CA SER A 100 -14.67 -15.86 0.37
C SER A 100 -15.07 -14.84 -0.69
N VAL A 101 -15.69 -15.33 -1.77
CA VAL A 101 -16.39 -14.50 -2.74
C VAL A 101 -17.89 -14.67 -2.49
N ARG A 102 -18.53 -13.66 -1.93
CA ARG A 102 -19.99 -13.69 -1.71
C ARG A 102 -20.72 -13.40 -3.01
N HIS A 103 -21.39 -14.40 -3.54
CA HIS A 103 -22.28 -14.24 -4.68
C HIS A 103 -23.63 -13.65 -4.24
N MET A 104 -23.85 -12.37 -4.52
CA MET A 104 -25.10 -11.66 -4.16
C MET A 104 -26.37 -12.18 -4.86
N GLN A 105 -26.29 -13.09 -5.84
CA GLN A 105 -27.42 -13.46 -6.70
C GLN A 105 -27.85 -14.93 -6.63
N SER A 106 -27.13 -15.83 -5.99
CA SER A 106 -27.43 -17.28 -6.08
C SER A 106 -27.85 -17.97 -4.78
N GLY A 107 -27.89 -17.28 -3.65
CA GLY A 107 -28.16 -17.92 -2.36
C GLY A 107 -27.07 -18.90 -1.91
N ASP A 108 -26.09 -19.15 -2.73
CA ASP A 108 -24.89 -19.96 -2.42
C ASP A 108 -23.82 -19.01 -1.86
N THR A 109 -23.61 -19.07 -0.58
CA THR A 109 -23.00 -17.99 0.18
C THR A 109 -21.47 -17.98 0.19
N GLU A 110 -20.80 -19.07 -0.19
CA GLU A 110 -19.34 -19.15 -0.09
C GLU A 110 -18.75 -20.09 -1.14
N ARG A 111 -17.80 -19.60 -1.93
CA ARG A 111 -16.84 -20.45 -2.65
C ARG A 111 -15.46 -20.21 -2.05
N PRO A 112 -15.12 -20.91 -0.96
CA PRO A 112 -13.86 -20.66 -0.24
C PRO A 112 -12.58 -21.02 -1.01
N ASP A 113 -12.68 -21.78 -2.09
CA ASP A 113 -11.52 -22.34 -2.79
C ASP A 113 -11.44 -21.93 -4.28
N MET A 114 -11.82 -20.70 -4.62
CA MET A 114 -11.64 -20.25 -6.00
C MET A 114 -10.16 -19.95 -6.24
N PRO A 115 -9.47 -20.73 -7.10
CA PRO A 115 -8.08 -20.47 -7.42
C PRO A 115 -7.96 -19.11 -8.11
N LEU A 116 -6.97 -18.31 -7.72
CA LEU A 116 -6.68 -17.03 -8.35
C LEU A 116 -5.62 -17.19 -9.44
N PRO A 117 -5.76 -16.51 -10.58
CA PRO A 117 -4.83 -16.62 -11.68
C PRO A 117 -3.48 -15.99 -11.33
N ARG A 118 -2.43 -16.42 -12.03
CA ARG A 118 -1.09 -15.86 -11.86
C ARG A 118 -1.04 -14.34 -12.06
N ALA A 119 -1.85 -13.82 -12.98
CA ALA A 119 -1.96 -12.38 -13.23
C ALA A 119 -2.32 -11.60 -11.96
N TYR A 120 -3.29 -12.07 -11.17
CA TYR A 120 -3.64 -11.46 -9.89
C TYR A 120 -2.42 -11.24 -8.99
N PHE A 121 -1.57 -12.25 -8.83
CA PHE A 121 -0.38 -12.13 -7.99
C PHE A 121 0.67 -11.22 -8.62
N ALA A 122 0.82 -11.26 -9.95
CA ALA A 122 1.75 -10.40 -10.67
C ALA A 122 1.38 -8.92 -10.50
N ASP A 123 0.10 -8.57 -10.61
CA ASP A 123 -0.42 -7.21 -10.51
C ASP A 123 -0.24 -6.65 -9.10
N PHE A 124 -0.66 -7.37 -8.05
CA PHE A 124 -0.46 -6.91 -6.67
C PHE A 124 1.00 -6.89 -6.22
N CYS A 125 1.85 -7.78 -6.73
CA CYS A 125 3.29 -7.69 -6.50
C CYS A 125 3.92 -6.49 -7.23
N GLN A 126 3.41 -6.13 -8.40
CA GLN A 126 3.83 -4.91 -9.11
C GLN A 126 3.38 -3.67 -8.33
N MET A 127 2.12 -3.61 -7.90
CA MET A 127 1.61 -2.56 -7.02
C MET A 127 2.49 -2.41 -5.76
N ALA A 128 2.79 -3.49 -5.04
CA ALA A 128 3.68 -3.45 -3.89
C ALA A 128 5.06 -2.88 -4.22
N LEU A 129 5.60 -3.15 -5.41
CA LEU A 129 6.89 -2.62 -5.87
C LEU A 129 6.81 -1.11 -6.13
N ASP A 130 5.72 -0.65 -6.74
CA ASP A 130 5.49 0.77 -7.00
C ASP A 130 5.32 1.54 -5.69
N GLU A 131 4.56 1.03 -4.73
CA GLU A 131 4.44 1.59 -3.38
C GLU A 131 5.77 1.64 -2.62
N ALA A 132 6.62 0.63 -2.81
CA ALA A 132 7.98 0.64 -2.26
C ALA A 132 8.88 1.71 -2.91
N LYS A 133 8.69 1.99 -4.20
CA LYS A 133 9.32 3.10 -4.92
C LYS A 133 8.80 4.43 -4.40
N HIS A 134 7.49 4.61 -4.25
CA HIS A 134 6.85 5.82 -3.72
C HIS A 134 7.36 6.15 -2.31
N PHE A 135 7.35 5.18 -1.41
CA PHE A 135 7.91 5.35 -0.08
C PHE A 135 9.38 5.78 -0.13
N THR A 136 10.18 5.17 -1.00
CA THR A 136 11.62 5.50 -1.13
C THR A 136 11.82 6.95 -1.58
N LEU A 137 11.02 7.44 -2.54
CA LEU A 137 11.06 8.84 -3.00
C LEU A 137 10.70 9.81 -1.86
N LEU A 138 9.63 9.53 -1.12
CA LEU A 138 9.20 10.37 0.00
C LEU A 138 10.19 10.34 1.17
N GLN A 139 10.73 9.17 1.51
CA GLN A 139 11.77 9.03 2.53
C GLN A 139 13.02 9.82 2.16
N GLN A 140 13.49 9.73 0.91
CA GLN A 140 14.64 10.50 0.46
C GLN A 140 14.35 12.00 0.54
N ARG A 141 13.15 12.41 0.15
CA ARG A 141 12.76 13.83 0.24
C ARG A 141 12.71 14.34 1.67
N LEU A 142 12.23 13.54 2.61
CA LEU A 142 12.28 13.86 4.04
C LEU A 142 13.73 14.05 4.52
N VAL A 143 14.64 13.17 4.13
CA VAL A 143 16.08 13.28 4.46
C VAL A 143 16.68 14.57 3.90
N ASP A 144 16.39 14.92 2.65
CA ASP A 144 16.84 16.16 2.02
C ASP A 144 16.35 17.42 2.74
N MET A 145 15.23 17.32 3.45
CA MET A 145 14.65 18.39 4.27
C MET A 145 15.06 18.30 5.76
N GLY A 146 16.09 17.51 6.10
CA GLY A 146 16.60 17.38 7.47
C GLY A 146 15.69 16.60 8.41
N SER A 147 14.80 15.73 7.85
CA SER A 147 13.87 14.90 8.61
C SER A 147 14.00 13.43 8.22
N PHE A 148 13.10 12.56 8.70
CA PHE A 148 13.06 11.14 8.35
C PHE A 148 11.67 10.57 8.63
N PHE A 149 11.35 9.42 8.02
CA PHE A 149 10.12 8.70 8.34
C PHE A 149 10.21 8.06 9.73
N GLY A 150 9.26 8.39 10.59
CA GLY A 150 9.27 8.07 12.01
C GLY A 150 9.55 9.27 12.93
N ALA A 151 9.86 10.45 12.36
CA ALA A 151 10.05 11.67 13.15
C ALA A 151 8.74 12.25 13.71
N LEU A 152 7.60 11.87 13.15
CA LEU A 152 6.28 12.36 13.53
C LEU A 152 5.31 11.21 13.83
N PRO A 153 4.29 11.42 14.67
CA PRO A 153 3.27 10.42 14.93
C PRO A 153 2.51 10.00 13.65
N VAL A 154 2.16 8.72 13.60
CA VAL A 154 1.40 8.09 12.49
C VAL A 154 0.06 7.57 12.99
N HIS A 155 -0.82 7.10 12.09
CA HIS A 155 -2.07 6.42 12.43
C HIS A 155 -2.27 5.18 11.55
N HIS A 156 -3.19 4.30 11.99
CA HIS A 156 -3.48 3.03 11.34
C HIS A 156 -4.74 3.02 10.47
N GLY A 157 -5.39 4.16 10.25
CA GLY A 157 -6.73 4.24 9.65
C GLY A 157 -6.88 3.51 8.31
N LEU A 158 -5.81 3.38 7.53
CA LEU A 158 -5.86 2.60 6.29
C LEU A 158 -5.91 1.08 6.58
N TRP A 159 -5.18 0.63 7.57
CA TRP A 159 -5.25 -0.77 8.02
C TRP A 159 -6.59 -1.10 8.67
N ASP A 160 -7.16 -0.18 9.45
CA ASP A 160 -8.46 -0.38 10.08
C ASP A 160 -9.55 -0.65 9.02
N SER A 161 -9.55 0.08 7.90
CA SER A 161 -10.43 -0.20 6.75
C SER A 161 -10.19 -1.59 6.14
N ALA A 162 -8.95 -2.06 6.13
CA ALA A 162 -8.62 -3.39 5.63
C ALA A 162 -9.14 -4.50 6.55
N VAL A 163 -9.13 -4.28 7.86
CA VAL A 163 -9.71 -5.21 8.84
C VAL A 163 -11.21 -5.37 8.62
N GLU A 164 -11.93 -4.29 8.30
CA GLU A 164 -13.37 -4.33 8.03
C GLU A 164 -13.73 -5.16 6.79
N THR A 165 -12.81 -5.32 5.85
CA THR A 165 -13.02 -6.06 4.59
C THR A 165 -12.29 -7.42 4.54
N ARG A 166 -11.76 -7.89 5.65
CA ARG A 166 -10.85 -9.06 5.69
C ARG A 166 -11.50 -10.41 5.36
N GLU A 167 -12.83 -10.50 5.40
CA GLU A 167 -13.57 -11.75 5.19
C GLU A 167 -14.13 -11.90 3.77
N ASP A 168 -14.02 -10.87 2.92
CA ASP A 168 -14.61 -10.85 1.59
C ASP A 168 -13.66 -10.24 0.56
N LEU A 169 -13.29 -11.03 -0.46
CA LEU A 169 -12.33 -10.59 -1.48
C LEU A 169 -12.86 -9.41 -2.30
N CYS A 170 -14.15 -9.43 -2.69
CA CYS A 170 -14.72 -8.36 -3.49
C CYS A 170 -14.83 -7.06 -2.69
N ALA A 171 -15.18 -7.14 -1.41
CA ALA A 171 -15.18 -5.99 -0.52
C ALA A 171 -13.76 -5.42 -0.33
N ARG A 172 -12.75 -6.29 -0.13
CA ARG A 172 -11.34 -5.90 -0.02
C ARG A 172 -10.85 -5.20 -1.28
N LEU A 173 -11.10 -5.77 -2.46
CA LEU A 173 -10.72 -5.18 -3.75
C LEU A 173 -11.42 -3.82 -3.94
N SER A 174 -12.73 -3.76 -3.71
CA SER A 174 -13.51 -2.54 -3.93
C SER A 174 -13.10 -1.39 -2.99
N ILE A 175 -12.94 -1.66 -1.71
CA ILE A 175 -12.68 -0.59 -0.72
C ILE A 175 -11.21 -0.21 -0.69
N ILE A 176 -10.31 -1.18 -0.61
CA ILE A 176 -8.88 -0.91 -0.43
C ILE A 176 -8.20 -0.60 -1.76
N HIS A 177 -8.36 -1.49 -2.75
CA HIS A 177 -7.59 -1.41 -4.00
C HIS A 177 -8.30 -0.64 -5.12
N LEU A 178 -9.51 -0.14 -4.92
CA LEU A 178 -10.20 0.73 -5.87
C LEU A 178 -10.55 2.08 -5.24
N VAL A 179 -11.36 2.10 -4.18
CA VAL A 179 -11.86 3.39 -3.61
C VAL A 179 -10.72 4.20 -2.97
N HIS A 180 -9.82 3.58 -2.21
CA HIS A 180 -8.70 4.30 -1.60
C HIS A 180 -7.68 4.78 -2.64
N GLU A 181 -7.37 3.98 -3.66
CA GLU A 181 -6.49 4.36 -4.76
C GLU A 181 -7.10 5.52 -5.59
N ALA A 182 -8.36 5.41 -6.00
CA ALA A 182 -9.07 6.48 -6.71
C ALA A 182 -9.10 7.79 -5.89
N ARG A 183 -9.28 7.70 -4.56
CA ARG A 183 -9.20 8.88 -3.69
C ARG A 183 -7.81 9.51 -3.69
N GLY A 184 -6.75 8.73 -3.81
CA GLY A 184 -5.38 9.21 -3.99
C GLY A 184 -5.27 10.08 -5.23
N LEU A 185 -5.83 9.65 -6.36
CA LEU A 185 -5.83 10.39 -7.62
C LEU A 185 -6.56 11.75 -7.50
N ASP A 186 -7.64 11.83 -6.71
CA ASP A 186 -8.39 13.09 -6.50
C ASP A 186 -7.61 14.08 -5.62
N VAL A 187 -6.89 13.60 -4.61
CA VAL A 187 -6.24 14.45 -3.60
C VAL A 187 -4.82 14.87 -4.00
N ASN A 188 -4.11 14.02 -4.75
CA ASN A 188 -2.71 14.23 -5.09
C ASN A 188 -2.45 15.52 -5.89
N PRO A 189 -3.25 15.89 -6.92
CA PRO A 189 -3.07 17.16 -7.64
C PRO A 189 -3.12 18.38 -6.72
N LEU A 190 -4.06 18.40 -5.77
CA LEU A 190 -4.18 19.49 -4.79
C LEU A 190 -2.97 19.57 -3.85
N THR A 191 -2.36 18.43 -3.56
CA THR A 191 -1.15 18.37 -2.75
C THR A 191 0.06 18.86 -3.54
N ILE A 192 0.22 18.46 -4.79
CA ILE A 192 1.26 18.94 -5.71
C ILE A 192 1.21 20.46 -5.82
N GLU A 193 0.00 21.04 -5.99
CA GLU A 193 -0.15 22.51 -6.07
C GLU A 193 0.32 23.23 -4.80
N LYS A 194 0.14 22.66 -3.61
CA LYS A 194 0.67 23.25 -2.36
C LYS A 194 2.20 23.33 -2.36
N PHE A 195 2.87 22.28 -2.85
CA PHE A 195 4.33 22.26 -2.95
C PHE A 195 4.83 23.20 -4.08
N ARG A 196 4.11 23.28 -5.20
CA ARG A 196 4.40 24.21 -6.29
C ARG A 196 4.28 25.66 -5.83
N ALA A 197 3.22 26.02 -5.13
CA ALA A 197 3.02 27.36 -4.57
C ALA A 197 4.10 27.74 -3.53
N ALA A 198 4.70 26.73 -2.87
CA ALA A 198 5.81 26.93 -1.94
C ALA A 198 7.21 26.97 -2.62
N GLY A 199 7.28 26.84 -3.94
CA GLY A 199 8.55 26.79 -4.70
C GLY A 199 9.37 25.53 -4.49
N ASP A 200 8.74 24.43 -4.01
CA ASP A 200 9.42 23.17 -3.70
C ASP A 200 9.38 22.21 -4.90
N ALA A 201 10.16 22.53 -5.93
CA ALA A 201 10.20 21.78 -7.19
C ALA A 201 10.54 20.28 -6.98
N ARG A 202 11.50 19.95 -6.08
CA ARG A 202 11.89 18.56 -5.85
C ARG A 202 10.76 17.69 -5.26
N SER A 203 9.94 18.26 -4.37
CA SER A 203 8.76 17.56 -3.87
C SER A 203 7.67 17.44 -4.94
N VAL A 204 7.51 18.45 -5.80
CA VAL A 204 6.60 18.41 -6.96
C VAL A 204 6.99 17.26 -7.90
N ASP A 205 8.27 17.10 -8.23
CA ASP A 205 8.76 16.03 -9.11
C ASP A 205 8.47 14.64 -8.52
N SER A 206 8.77 14.44 -7.23
CA SER A 206 8.48 13.18 -6.54
C SER A 206 6.99 12.85 -6.52
N LEU A 207 6.14 13.81 -6.15
CA LEU A 207 4.70 13.64 -6.08
C LEU A 207 4.05 13.46 -7.45
N THR A 208 4.61 14.08 -8.50
CA THR A 208 4.15 13.88 -9.88
C THR A 208 4.45 12.46 -10.36
N THR A 209 5.63 11.93 -10.03
CA THR A 209 5.99 10.53 -10.33
C THR A 209 5.00 9.57 -9.67
N ILE A 210 4.73 9.75 -8.37
CA ILE A 210 3.75 8.95 -7.63
C ILE A 210 2.37 9.05 -8.29
N HIS A 211 1.90 10.24 -8.60
CA HIS A 211 0.59 10.45 -9.21
C HIS A 211 0.42 9.74 -10.56
N LEU A 212 1.46 9.70 -11.38
CA LEU A 212 1.43 9.00 -12.67
C LEU A 212 1.39 7.47 -12.51
N ASP A 213 2.11 6.93 -11.54
CA ASP A 213 2.08 5.50 -11.23
C ASP A 213 0.69 5.09 -10.70
N GLU A 214 0.04 5.90 -9.83
CA GLU A 214 -1.29 5.64 -9.26
C GLU A 214 -2.40 5.49 -10.31
N ILE A 215 -2.26 6.12 -11.48
CA ILE A 215 -3.21 5.93 -12.60
C ILE A 215 -3.26 4.47 -13.03
N THR A 216 -2.14 3.76 -12.97
CA THR A 216 -2.08 2.34 -13.34
C THR A 216 -2.71 1.45 -12.29
N HIS A 217 -2.61 1.80 -10.99
CA HIS A 217 -3.18 1.02 -9.89
C HIS A 217 -4.72 0.95 -9.96
N VAL A 218 -5.38 2.05 -10.37
CA VAL A 218 -6.85 2.09 -10.51
C VAL A 218 -7.33 1.38 -11.78
N SER A 219 -6.47 1.20 -12.79
CA SER A 219 -6.82 0.61 -14.07
C SER A 219 -6.49 -0.89 -14.19
N THR A 220 -5.82 -1.44 -13.18
CA THR A 220 -5.48 -2.87 -13.07
C THR A 220 -6.59 -3.65 -12.38
#